data_db251ab26cbadcd5742e8d994ed578bd
#
_entry.id   db251ab26cbadcd5742e8d994ed578bd
#
_cell.length_a   1.000
_cell.length_b   1.000
_cell.length_c   1.000
_cell.angle_alpha   90.00
_cell.angle_beta   90.00
_cell.angle_gamma   90.00
#
_symmetry.space_group_name_H-M   'P 1'
#
loop_
_entity.id
_entity.type
_entity.pdbx_description
1 polymer ?
#
loop_
_entity_poly.entity_id
_entity_poly.type
_entity_poly.pdbx_seq_one_letter_code
_entity_poly.pdbx_strand_id
1 'polypeptide(L)'
;SRGLGDVYKRQEFDVENDAMNNLYVRMPGTKQDSRPVIQLDAHLDACGFMVQNIQDNGCLGIIMLGGFHLTSLPAHAVWIRTRSGKMVHGIICAKPVHFMTTAERSSQTLEIEKMYVDVGATSREEVENVFGIHIGDPMMPDVTFEYDAEHEICFGKAFDNRAGCACIVDTMKQLEKEQASLAVNVVGAFAAQEEVGTRGAVVTSQIVKPDLAIVFEGSPSDDFFISAGQAQGCMKKGVQIRILDNSYISNTQFISLAEEVAEKCGIKYQESVRRGGSTNAAKISVTGKAVPCLVLGVPSRYAHSHYNFCAKEDLEAASAMAANVIRALDEEKIRHICHQDVL
;
A
#
# COMPACT_ATOMS: atom_id res chain seq x y z
N SER A 1 -4.97 -6.38 -9.68
CA SER A 1 -6.02 -5.52 -10.27
C SER A 1 -7.25 -6.29 -10.76
N ARG A 2 -7.12 -7.43 -11.46
CA ARG A 2 -8.32 -8.17 -11.94
C ARG A 2 -9.27 -8.58 -10.80
N GLY A 3 -8.76 -9.14 -9.69
CA GLY A 3 -9.59 -9.56 -8.56
C GLY A 3 -10.35 -8.43 -7.88
N LEU A 4 -9.73 -7.26 -7.71
CA LEU A 4 -10.40 -6.07 -7.18
C LEU A 4 -11.47 -5.54 -8.14
N GLY A 5 -11.17 -5.47 -9.44
CA GLY A 5 -12.15 -5.08 -10.45
C GLY A 5 -13.38 -5.99 -10.44
N ASP A 6 -13.21 -7.29 -10.23
CA ASP A 6 -14.33 -8.25 -10.18
C ASP A 6 -15.20 -8.06 -8.92
N VAL A 7 -14.62 -7.66 -7.78
CA VAL A 7 -15.39 -7.36 -6.56
C VAL A 7 -16.33 -6.18 -6.80
N TYR A 8 -15.84 -5.11 -7.41
CA TYR A 8 -16.65 -3.91 -7.68
C TYR A 8 -17.65 -4.08 -8.82
N LYS A 9 -17.31 -4.83 -9.87
CA LYS A 9 -18.26 -5.16 -10.95
C LYS A 9 -19.49 -5.92 -10.48
N ARG A 10 -19.35 -6.75 -9.44
CA ARG A 10 -20.49 -7.44 -8.81
C ARG A 10 -21.41 -6.51 -8.02
N GLN A 11 -21.00 -5.27 -7.77
CA GLN A 11 -21.71 -4.27 -6.97
C GLN A 11 -22.21 -3.09 -7.81
N GLU A 12 -22.23 -3.20 -9.16
CA GLU A 12 -22.65 -2.16 -10.10
C GLU A 12 -21.80 -0.87 -10.09
N PHE A 13 -20.62 -0.89 -9.46
CA PHE A 13 -19.70 0.24 -9.55
C PHE A 13 -19.08 0.36 -10.94
N ASP A 14 -18.87 1.59 -11.37
CA ASP A 14 -18.14 1.88 -12.60
C ASP A 14 -16.64 1.72 -12.38
N VAL A 15 -16.05 0.77 -13.08
CA VAL A 15 -14.62 0.37 -12.91
C VAL A 15 -13.86 0.63 -14.19
N GLU A 16 -12.87 1.49 -14.11
CA GLU A 16 -11.99 1.88 -15.22
C GLU A 16 -10.51 1.58 -14.85
N ASN A 17 -9.66 1.41 -15.84
CA ASN A 17 -8.21 1.32 -15.67
C ASN A 17 -7.51 2.13 -16.74
N ASP A 18 -6.31 2.61 -16.44
CA ASP A 18 -5.44 3.31 -17.37
C ASP A 18 -4.26 2.45 -17.88
N ALA A 19 -3.45 3.04 -18.74
CA ALA A 19 -2.29 2.37 -19.34
C ALA A 19 -1.17 2.02 -18.32
N MET A 20 -1.15 2.66 -17.16
CA MET A 20 -0.22 2.37 -16.06
C MET A 20 -0.72 1.23 -15.15
N ASN A 21 -1.94 0.73 -15.41
CA ASN A 21 -2.68 -0.22 -14.60
C ASN A 21 -3.14 0.32 -13.24
N ASN A 22 -3.30 1.64 -13.10
CA ASN A 22 -4.12 2.18 -12.02
C ASN A 22 -5.57 1.75 -12.24
N LEU A 23 -6.30 1.57 -11.15
CA LEU A 23 -7.71 1.20 -11.18
C LEU A 23 -8.53 2.32 -10.53
N TYR A 24 -9.63 2.68 -11.17
CA TYR A 24 -10.57 3.68 -10.69
C TYR A 24 -11.92 3.05 -10.45
N VAL A 25 -12.55 3.41 -9.33
CA VAL A 25 -13.90 2.96 -8.98
C VAL A 25 -14.73 4.18 -8.64
N ARG A 26 -15.83 4.35 -9.34
CA ARG A 26 -16.78 5.44 -9.11
C ARG A 26 -18.11 4.88 -8.62
N MET A 27 -18.71 5.58 -7.67
CA MET A 27 -20.06 5.24 -7.26
C MET A 27 -21.06 5.56 -8.40
N PRO A 28 -22.16 4.80 -8.54
CA PRO A 28 -23.15 5.05 -9.58
C PRO A 28 -23.69 6.49 -9.54
N GLY A 29 -23.81 7.15 -10.69
CA GLY A 29 -24.38 8.49 -10.80
C GLY A 29 -23.43 9.67 -10.61
N THR A 30 -22.14 9.45 -10.27
CA THR A 30 -21.17 10.51 -9.99
C THR A 30 -20.65 11.26 -11.21
N LYS A 31 -20.79 10.73 -12.43
CA LYS A 31 -20.22 11.34 -13.65
C LYS A 31 -20.90 12.65 -14.10
N GLN A 32 -22.06 13.01 -13.56
CA GLN A 32 -22.87 14.17 -14.01
C GLN A 32 -23.10 15.22 -12.92
N ASP A 33 -22.45 15.07 -11.78
CA ASP A 33 -22.70 15.85 -10.58
C ASP A 33 -21.58 16.89 -10.39
N SER A 34 -21.93 18.13 -10.01
CA SER A 34 -21.02 19.25 -9.81
C SER A 34 -20.43 19.32 -8.38
N ARG A 35 -20.75 18.35 -7.52
CA ARG A 35 -20.19 18.29 -6.16
C ARG A 35 -18.68 18.14 -6.19
N PRO A 36 -17.95 18.66 -5.19
CA PRO A 36 -16.52 18.42 -5.04
C PRO A 36 -16.19 16.91 -5.03
N VAL A 37 -15.02 16.57 -5.53
CA VAL A 37 -14.55 15.18 -5.62
C VAL A 37 -13.59 14.87 -4.49
N ILE A 38 -13.86 13.79 -3.73
CA ILE A 38 -12.91 13.22 -2.80
C ILE A 38 -12.31 11.92 -3.38
N GLN A 39 -10.99 11.86 -3.46
CA GLN A 39 -10.25 10.66 -3.86
C GLN A 39 -9.91 9.83 -2.62
N LEU A 40 -10.33 8.58 -2.60
CA LEU A 40 -9.81 7.54 -1.73
C LEU A 40 -8.64 6.89 -2.46
N ASP A 41 -7.45 6.95 -1.90
CA ASP A 41 -6.24 6.45 -2.57
C ASP A 41 -5.53 5.37 -1.75
N ALA A 42 -5.03 4.35 -2.43
CA ALA A 42 -4.11 3.35 -1.91
C ALA A 42 -3.35 2.71 -3.08
N HIS A 43 -2.14 2.21 -2.84
CA HIS A 43 -1.42 1.57 -3.95
C HIS A 43 -1.62 0.04 -4.02
N LEU A 44 -1.56 -0.47 -5.25
CA LEU A 44 -1.78 -1.88 -5.59
C LEU A 44 -0.50 -2.70 -5.59
N ASP A 45 0.62 -2.07 -5.90
CA ASP A 45 1.91 -2.71 -5.93
C ASP A 45 2.42 -2.99 -4.51
N ALA A 46 3.45 -3.77 -4.43
CA ALA A 46 4.13 -4.14 -3.21
C ALA A 46 5.60 -4.35 -3.54
N CYS A 47 6.45 -4.27 -2.55
CA CYS A 47 7.86 -4.62 -2.68
C CYS A 47 8.05 -6.00 -3.30
N GLY A 48 9.01 -6.13 -4.18
CA GLY A 48 9.34 -7.35 -4.90
C GLY A 48 10.70 -7.26 -5.57
N PHE A 49 10.90 -8.10 -6.58
CA PHE A 49 12.14 -8.14 -7.34
C PHE A 49 11.86 -8.30 -8.82
N MET A 50 12.91 -8.11 -9.63
CA MET A 50 12.87 -8.36 -11.06
C MET A 50 14.16 -9.07 -11.48
N VAL A 51 14.05 -10.00 -12.44
CA VAL A 51 15.21 -10.66 -13.04
C VAL A 51 16.05 -9.64 -13.77
N GLN A 52 17.26 -9.38 -13.28
CA GLN A 52 18.21 -8.45 -13.90
C GLN A 52 19.12 -9.13 -14.90
N ASN A 53 19.57 -10.33 -14.58
CA ASN A 53 20.40 -11.16 -15.46
C ASN A 53 20.21 -12.65 -15.15
N ILE A 54 20.67 -13.51 -16.03
CA ILE A 54 20.69 -14.96 -15.86
C ILE A 54 22.15 -15.39 -15.97
N GLN A 55 22.66 -16.07 -14.95
CA GLN A 55 24.03 -16.56 -14.93
C GLN A 55 24.17 -17.89 -15.70
N ASP A 56 25.39 -18.23 -16.09
CA ASP A 56 25.66 -19.47 -16.82
C ASP A 56 25.34 -20.73 -16.00
N ASN A 57 25.41 -20.66 -14.66
CA ASN A 57 25.03 -21.72 -13.75
C ASN A 57 23.52 -21.81 -13.46
N GLY A 58 22.69 -20.98 -14.10
CA GLY A 58 21.24 -20.96 -13.92
C GLY A 58 20.72 -20.07 -12.78
N CYS A 59 21.58 -19.44 -12.00
CA CYS A 59 21.14 -18.48 -10.98
C CYS A 59 20.64 -17.18 -11.61
N LEU A 60 19.61 -16.57 -11.00
CA LEU A 60 19.02 -15.32 -11.47
C LEU A 60 19.56 -14.16 -10.64
N GLY A 61 20.27 -13.23 -11.26
CA GLY A 61 20.57 -11.94 -10.64
C GLY A 61 19.31 -11.08 -10.53
N ILE A 62 19.16 -10.39 -9.42
CA ILE A 62 17.93 -9.67 -9.10
C ILE A 62 18.17 -8.19 -8.79
N ILE A 63 17.15 -7.38 -9.03
CA ILE A 63 17.06 -6.01 -8.57
C ILE A 63 15.79 -5.87 -7.72
N MET A 64 15.84 -5.04 -6.68
CA MET A 64 14.66 -4.75 -5.86
C MET A 64 13.71 -3.80 -6.58
N LEU A 65 12.41 -4.04 -6.41
CA LEU A 65 11.33 -3.10 -6.68
C LEU A 65 10.75 -2.70 -5.33
N GLY A 66 10.94 -1.45 -4.92
CA GLY A 66 10.73 -1.02 -3.54
C GLY A 66 11.90 -1.40 -2.63
N GLY A 67 11.75 -1.24 -1.33
CA GLY A 67 12.78 -1.46 -0.33
C GLY A 67 12.56 -2.72 0.51
N PHE A 68 13.63 -3.53 0.68
CA PHE A 68 13.67 -4.62 1.65
C PHE A 68 14.86 -4.47 2.57
N HIS A 69 14.74 -4.98 3.78
CA HIS A 69 15.89 -5.17 4.65
C HIS A 69 16.69 -6.39 4.19
N LEU A 70 17.88 -6.19 3.62
CA LEU A 70 18.62 -7.24 2.91
C LEU A 70 18.92 -8.48 3.77
N THR A 71 19.16 -8.30 5.08
CA THR A 71 19.46 -9.43 5.98
C THR A 71 18.25 -10.35 6.23
N SER A 72 17.04 -9.92 5.92
CA SER A 72 15.84 -10.73 6.03
C SER A 72 15.49 -11.50 4.76
N LEU A 73 16.28 -11.37 3.68
CA LEU A 73 15.97 -11.96 2.39
C LEU A 73 16.51 -13.39 2.18
N PRO A 74 17.73 -13.75 2.63
CA PRO A 74 18.32 -15.06 2.32
C PRO A 74 17.45 -16.24 2.77
N ALA A 75 17.39 -17.28 1.95
CA ALA A 75 16.62 -18.50 2.15
C ALA A 75 15.10 -18.36 2.09
N HIS A 76 14.55 -17.19 1.76
CA HIS A 76 13.12 -17.02 1.53
C HIS A 76 12.71 -17.46 0.14
N ALA A 77 11.53 -18.06 0.06
CA ALA A 77 10.92 -18.47 -1.21
C ALA A 77 10.28 -17.28 -1.93
N VAL A 78 10.35 -17.32 -3.25
CA VAL A 78 9.72 -16.33 -4.14
C VAL A 78 8.98 -17.04 -5.28
N TRP A 79 8.00 -16.34 -5.83
CA TRP A 79 7.37 -16.68 -7.10
C TRP A 79 7.92 -15.79 -8.19
N ILE A 80 8.34 -16.38 -9.32
CA ILE A 80 8.68 -15.70 -10.55
C ILE A 80 7.51 -15.86 -11.51
N ARG A 81 6.98 -14.75 -12.04
CA ARG A 81 5.94 -14.80 -13.07
C ARG A 81 6.56 -14.62 -14.45
N THR A 82 6.59 -15.68 -15.24
CA THR A 82 7.09 -15.66 -16.60
C THR A 82 6.19 -14.85 -17.54
N ARG A 83 6.69 -14.47 -18.72
CA ARG A 83 5.91 -13.78 -19.76
C ARG A 83 4.69 -14.57 -20.22
N SER A 84 4.75 -15.91 -20.21
CA SER A 84 3.60 -16.77 -20.51
C SER A 84 2.55 -16.81 -19.40
N GLY A 85 2.84 -16.20 -18.22
CA GLY A 85 1.98 -16.21 -17.05
C GLY A 85 2.19 -17.43 -16.14
N LYS A 86 3.10 -18.34 -16.47
CA LYS A 86 3.50 -19.46 -15.61
C LYS A 86 4.16 -18.92 -14.36
N MET A 87 3.84 -19.50 -13.21
CA MET A 87 4.49 -19.22 -11.94
C MET A 87 5.58 -20.27 -11.68
N VAL A 88 6.78 -19.83 -11.36
CA VAL A 88 7.93 -20.67 -11.05
C VAL A 88 8.39 -20.34 -9.63
N HIS A 89 8.59 -21.37 -8.80
CA HIS A 89 9.20 -21.21 -7.49
C HIS A 89 10.70 -20.94 -7.61
N GLY A 90 11.20 -20.07 -6.73
CA GLY A 90 12.62 -19.84 -6.54
C GLY A 90 12.93 -19.60 -5.07
N ILE A 91 14.19 -19.68 -4.71
CA ILE A 91 14.69 -19.40 -3.37
C ILE A 91 15.78 -18.34 -3.48
N ILE A 92 15.70 -17.28 -2.66
CA ILE A 92 16.78 -16.30 -2.56
C ILE A 92 18.00 -17.00 -1.96
N CYS A 93 19.10 -17.04 -2.70
CA CYS A 93 20.27 -17.81 -2.35
C CYS A 93 20.84 -17.42 -0.98
N ALA A 94 21.16 -18.43 -0.19
CA ALA A 94 21.89 -18.31 1.06
C ALA A 94 23.07 -19.25 1.03
N LYS A 95 24.29 -18.72 1.25
CA LYS A 95 25.49 -19.54 1.30
C LYS A 95 25.42 -20.48 2.51
N PRO A 96 25.52 -21.82 2.33
CA PRO A 96 25.52 -22.73 3.46
C PRO A 96 26.66 -22.45 4.42
N VAL A 97 26.37 -22.53 5.72
CA VAL A 97 27.35 -22.22 6.79
C VAL A 97 28.67 -23.02 6.71
N HIS A 98 28.60 -24.22 6.12
CA HIS A 98 29.77 -25.09 5.89
C HIS A 98 30.81 -24.49 4.97
N PHE A 99 30.41 -23.58 4.07
CA PHE A 99 31.27 -22.91 3.11
C PHE A 99 31.60 -21.47 3.49
N MET A 100 31.05 -20.98 4.62
CA MET A 100 31.32 -19.62 5.10
C MET A 100 32.63 -19.55 5.87
N THR A 101 33.45 -18.53 5.58
CA THR A 101 34.58 -18.12 6.42
C THR A 101 34.08 -17.52 7.74
N THR A 102 34.95 -17.40 8.74
CA THR A 102 34.60 -16.76 10.00
C THR A 102 34.14 -15.31 9.79
N ALA A 103 34.80 -14.58 8.88
CA ALA A 103 34.45 -13.21 8.55
C ALA A 103 33.05 -13.12 7.93
N GLU A 104 32.68 -14.02 7.00
CA GLU A 104 31.34 -14.06 6.38
C GLU A 104 30.25 -14.40 7.39
N ARG A 105 30.52 -15.28 8.36
CA ARG A 105 29.57 -15.63 9.44
C ARG A 105 29.29 -14.45 10.37
N SER A 106 30.27 -13.58 10.58
CA SER A 106 30.14 -12.40 11.43
C SER A 106 29.72 -11.14 10.68
N SER A 107 29.76 -11.15 9.33
CA SER A 107 29.34 -10.01 8.51
C SER A 107 27.82 -9.90 8.49
N GLN A 108 27.31 -8.71 8.79
CA GLN A 108 25.89 -8.35 8.64
C GLN A 108 25.64 -7.53 7.36
N THR A 109 26.69 -7.24 6.59
CA THR A 109 26.58 -6.44 5.37
C THR A 109 26.28 -7.34 4.19
N LEU A 110 25.10 -7.18 3.61
CA LEU A 110 24.67 -7.83 2.38
C LEU A 110 24.51 -6.79 1.28
N GLU A 111 24.81 -7.16 0.05
CA GLU A 111 24.69 -6.32 -1.15
C GLU A 111 23.72 -7.02 -2.09
N ILE A 112 22.73 -6.30 -2.58
CA ILE A 112 21.71 -6.87 -3.47
C ILE A 112 22.33 -7.43 -4.76
N GLU A 113 23.42 -6.83 -5.23
CA GLU A 113 24.16 -7.22 -6.44
C GLU A 113 24.84 -8.59 -6.30
N LYS A 114 24.99 -9.06 -5.06
CA LYS A 114 25.54 -10.39 -4.72
C LYS A 114 24.46 -11.39 -4.32
N MET A 115 23.20 -11.01 -4.42
CA MET A 115 22.06 -11.89 -4.18
C MET A 115 21.53 -12.45 -5.49
N TYR A 116 21.15 -13.71 -5.44
CA TYR A 116 20.62 -14.44 -6.57
C TYR A 116 19.37 -15.20 -6.16
N VAL A 117 18.54 -15.55 -7.13
CA VAL A 117 17.44 -16.50 -6.94
C VAL A 117 17.78 -17.77 -7.70
N ASP A 118 17.66 -18.90 -7.02
CA ASP A 118 17.83 -20.23 -7.57
C ASP A 118 16.45 -20.86 -7.84
N VAL A 119 16.26 -21.41 -9.01
CA VAL A 119 15.04 -22.12 -9.45
C VAL A 119 15.27 -23.62 -9.64
N GLY A 120 16.44 -24.12 -9.22
CA GLY A 120 16.87 -25.51 -9.41
C GLY A 120 17.43 -25.80 -10.81
N ALA A 121 17.66 -24.80 -11.63
CA ALA A 121 18.30 -24.93 -12.94
C ALA A 121 19.81 -25.05 -12.79
N THR A 122 20.46 -25.72 -13.74
CA THR A 122 21.90 -25.95 -13.78
C THR A 122 22.61 -25.17 -14.89
N SER A 123 21.84 -24.49 -15.75
CA SER A 123 22.36 -23.67 -16.83
C SER A 123 21.40 -22.56 -17.22
N ARG A 124 21.93 -21.52 -17.86
CA ARG A 124 21.14 -20.45 -18.48
C ARG A 124 20.13 -21.01 -19.48
N GLU A 125 20.57 -21.94 -20.33
CA GLU A 125 19.71 -22.54 -21.36
C GLU A 125 18.48 -23.24 -20.73
N GLU A 126 18.67 -23.93 -19.62
CA GLU A 126 17.58 -24.56 -18.88
C GLU A 126 16.58 -23.54 -18.32
N VAL A 127 17.08 -22.43 -17.76
CA VAL A 127 16.26 -21.32 -17.26
C VAL A 127 15.38 -20.76 -18.38
N GLU A 128 15.96 -20.46 -19.52
CA GLU A 128 15.27 -19.82 -20.64
C GLU A 128 14.31 -20.77 -21.35
N ASN A 129 14.73 -22.01 -21.64
CA ASN A 129 14.00 -22.93 -22.52
C ASN A 129 13.05 -23.87 -21.74
N VAL A 130 13.40 -24.27 -20.50
CA VAL A 130 12.58 -25.21 -19.70
C VAL A 130 11.70 -24.47 -18.71
N PHE A 131 12.29 -23.54 -17.94
CA PHE A 131 11.53 -22.74 -16.98
C PHE A 131 10.78 -21.59 -17.64
N GLY A 132 11.27 -21.07 -18.77
CA GLY A 132 10.69 -19.97 -19.54
C GLY A 132 10.85 -18.61 -18.86
N ILE A 133 11.91 -18.47 -18.06
CA ILE A 133 12.23 -17.23 -17.33
C ILE A 133 13.13 -16.35 -18.18
N HIS A 134 12.85 -15.06 -18.23
CA HIS A 134 13.58 -14.06 -19.00
C HIS A 134 13.95 -12.85 -18.15
N ILE A 135 14.92 -12.09 -18.62
CA ILE A 135 15.24 -10.78 -18.05
C ILE A 135 13.99 -9.89 -18.07
N GLY A 136 13.71 -9.23 -16.95
CA GLY A 136 12.54 -8.39 -16.75
C GLY A 136 11.31 -9.13 -16.19
N ASP A 137 11.37 -10.44 -15.96
CA ASP A 137 10.29 -11.16 -15.30
C ASP A 137 10.21 -10.76 -13.82
N PRO A 138 9.01 -10.38 -13.31
CA PRO A 138 8.84 -9.94 -11.92
C PRO A 138 8.81 -11.11 -10.95
N MET A 139 9.27 -10.83 -9.73
CA MET A 139 9.25 -11.79 -8.62
C MET A 139 8.58 -11.15 -7.40
N MET A 140 7.93 -11.99 -6.61
CA MET A 140 7.28 -11.58 -5.36
C MET A 140 7.54 -12.62 -4.26
N PRO A 141 7.53 -12.23 -2.99
CA PRO A 141 7.57 -13.16 -1.86
C PRO A 141 6.51 -14.26 -1.98
N ASP A 142 6.88 -15.49 -1.68
CA ASP A 142 5.93 -16.61 -1.62
C ASP A 142 5.36 -16.71 -0.22
N VAL A 143 4.24 -16.04 -0.02
CA VAL A 143 3.52 -16.00 1.27
C VAL A 143 2.03 -16.12 1.01
N THR A 144 1.39 -17.04 1.71
CA THR A 144 -0.06 -17.23 1.71
C THR A 144 -0.70 -16.37 2.80
N PHE A 145 -1.87 -15.80 2.50
CA PHE A 145 -2.66 -15.05 3.48
C PHE A 145 -3.36 -16.03 4.42
N GLU A 146 -3.29 -15.73 5.72
CA GLU A 146 -3.98 -16.45 6.79
C GLU A 146 -4.71 -15.45 7.69
N TYR A 147 -5.83 -15.86 8.25
CA TYR A 147 -6.59 -15.09 9.22
C TYR A 147 -6.84 -15.93 10.47
N ASP A 148 -6.29 -15.46 11.59
CA ASP A 148 -6.57 -16.00 12.91
C ASP A 148 -7.86 -15.37 13.44
N ALA A 149 -8.94 -16.14 13.40
CA ALA A 149 -10.26 -15.66 13.82
C ALA A 149 -10.40 -15.54 15.34
N GLU A 150 -9.59 -16.25 16.13
CA GLU A 150 -9.62 -16.15 17.58
C GLU A 150 -8.99 -14.84 18.08
N HIS A 151 -7.88 -14.42 17.45
CA HIS A 151 -7.15 -13.22 17.84
C HIS A 151 -7.42 -12.03 16.93
N GLU A 152 -8.20 -12.21 15.85
CA GLU A 152 -8.52 -11.23 14.82
C GLU A 152 -7.27 -10.63 14.15
N ILE A 153 -6.27 -11.49 13.88
CA ILE A 153 -5.01 -11.12 13.27
C ILE A 153 -4.92 -11.66 11.84
N CYS A 154 -4.54 -10.79 10.92
CA CYS A 154 -4.15 -11.15 9.57
C CYS A 154 -2.64 -11.39 9.52
N PHE A 155 -2.23 -12.50 8.92
CA PHE A 155 -0.85 -12.84 8.58
C PHE A 155 -0.74 -12.96 7.07
N GLY A 156 0.30 -12.37 6.48
CA GLY A 156 0.46 -12.40 5.03
C GLY A 156 1.63 -11.58 4.55
N LYS A 157 1.50 -11.07 3.34
CA LYS A 157 2.44 -10.12 2.73
C LYS A 157 1.71 -8.91 2.18
N ALA A 158 2.45 -7.86 1.89
CA ALA A 158 1.95 -6.70 1.15
C ALA A 158 0.74 -6.02 1.83
N PHE A 159 0.66 -6.01 3.16
CA PHE A 159 -0.32 -5.17 3.86
C PHE A 159 -0.01 -3.70 3.62
N ASP A 160 1.20 -3.36 3.35
CA ASP A 160 1.62 -2.21 2.59
C ASP A 160 1.56 -2.56 1.08
N ASN A 161 0.53 -2.10 0.31
CA ASN A 161 -0.63 -1.35 0.82
C ASN A 161 -1.97 -2.03 0.42
N ARG A 162 -2.02 -3.37 0.46
CA ARG A 162 -3.27 -4.10 0.22
C ARG A 162 -4.28 -3.90 1.34
N ALA A 163 -3.80 -3.55 2.55
CA ALA A 163 -4.66 -3.12 3.65
C ALA A 163 -5.42 -1.84 3.29
N GLY A 164 -4.73 -0.82 2.78
CA GLY A 164 -5.37 0.39 2.29
C GLY A 164 -6.34 0.15 1.14
N CYS A 165 -5.99 -0.75 0.21
CA CYS A 165 -6.93 -1.17 -0.84
C CYS A 165 -8.22 -1.78 -0.26
N ALA A 166 -8.12 -2.59 0.78
CA ALA A 166 -9.28 -3.16 1.46
C ALA A 166 -10.10 -2.08 2.16
N CYS A 167 -9.45 -1.08 2.77
CA CYS A 167 -10.12 0.06 3.38
C CYS A 167 -10.91 0.90 2.36
N ILE A 168 -10.39 1.11 1.14
CA ILE A 168 -11.16 1.78 0.07
C ILE A 168 -12.43 0.98 -0.25
N VAL A 169 -12.29 -0.35 -0.45
CA VAL A 169 -13.43 -1.22 -0.75
C VAL A 169 -14.50 -1.12 0.33
N ASP A 170 -14.09 -1.22 1.59
CA ASP A 170 -15.02 -1.21 2.72
C ASP A 170 -15.65 0.17 2.92
N THR A 171 -14.88 1.26 2.83
CA THR A 171 -15.38 2.64 2.88
C THR A 171 -16.46 2.88 1.83
N MET A 172 -16.20 2.50 0.58
CA MET A 172 -17.17 2.68 -0.51
C MET A 172 -18.44 1.86 -0.31
N LYS A 173 -18.33 0.64 0.22
CA LYS A 173 -19.51 -0.18 0.59
C LYS A 173 -20.34 0.45 1.69
N GLN A 174 -19.69 1.02 2.70
CA GLN A 174 -20.41 1.72 3.78
C GLN A 174 -21.19 2.94 3.29
N LEU A 175 -20.70 3.61 2.23
CA LEU A 175 -21.29 4.84 1.67
C LEU A 175 -22.24 4.60 0.49
N GLU A 176 -22.27 3.39 -0.08
CA GLU A 176 -22.99 3.09 -1.33
C GLU A 176 -24.45 3.56 -1.32
N LYS A 177 -25.18 3.31 -0.23
CA LYS A 177 -26.61 3.66 -0.12
C LYS A 177 -26.86 5.14 0.22
N GLU A 178 -25.84 5.85 0.65
CA GLU A 178 -25.93 7.24 1.13
C GLU A 178 -25.43 8.26 0.10
N GLN A 179 -24.92 7.81 -1.02
CA GLN A 179 -24.22 8.64 -1.99
C GLN A 179 -24.98 9.91 -2.42
N ALA A 180 -26.29 9.82 -2.61
CA ALA A 180 -27.10 10.96 -3.03
C ALA A 180 -27.15 12.08 -1.97
N SER A 181 -26.91 11.77 -0.70
CA SER A 181 -26.92 12.71 0.43
C SER A 181 -25.53 13.24 0.81
N LEU A 182 -24.45 12.67 0.25
CA LEU A 182 -23.10 13.14 0.53
C LEU A 182 -22.82 14.50 -0.11
N ALA A 183 -22.06 15.34 0.56
CA ALA A 183 -21.60 16.64 0.03
C ALA A 183 -20.54 16.51 -1.06
N VAL A 184 -19.99 15.34 -1.27
CA VAL A 184 -18.88 15.05 -2.20
C VAL A 184 -19.18 13.85 -3.09
N ASN A 185 -18.52 13.80 -4.24
CA ASN A 185 -18.43 12.63 -5.08
C ASN A 185 -17.22 11.79 -4.67
N VAL A 186 -17.43 10.52 -4.38
CA VAL A 186 -16.36 9.62 -3.91
C VAL A 186 -15.80 8.80 -5.07
N VAL A 187 -14.48 8.84 -5.23
CA VAL A 187 -13.74 8.06 -6.23
C VAL A 187 -12.66 7.25 -5.54
N GLY A 188 -12.71 5.93 -5.65
CA GLY A 188 -11.63 5.05 -5.24
C GLY A 188 -10.55 4.99 -6.34
N ALA A 189 -9.32 5.29 -6.01
CA ALA A 189 -8.16 5.21 -6.88
C ALA A 189 -7.14 4.24 -6.31
N PHE A 190 -6.82 3.20 -7.07
CA PHE A 190 -5.84 2.19 -6.70
C PHE A 190 -4.61 2.40 -7.56
N ALA A 191 -3.60 3.04 -6.99
CA ALA A 191 -2.41 3.46 -7.71
C ALA A 191 -1.43 2.30 -7.94
N ALA A 192 -0.74 2.32 -9.06
CA ALA A 192 0.35 1.42 -9.37
C ALA A 192 1.70 2.12 -9.14
N GLN A 193 2.76 1.34 -8.93
CA GLN A 193 4.15 1.84 -8.88
C GLN A 193 4.40 2.91 -7.78
N GLU A 194 3.78 2.74 -6.62
CA GLU A 194 4.07 3.56 -5.45
C GLU A 194 5.48 3.27 -4.94
N GLU A 195 5.81 1.99 -4.72
CA GLU A 195 7.06 1.47 -4.16
C GLU A 195 8.32 1.87 -4.97
N VAL A 196 8.13 2.26 -6.21
CA VAL A 196 9.21 2.70 -7.11
C VAL A 196 9.13 4.19 -7.44
N GLY A 197 8.50 4.98 -6.59
CA GLY A 197 8.50 6.45 -6.64
C GLY A 197 7.14 7.12 -6.80
N THR A 198 6.07 6.59 -6.20
CA THR A 198 4.73 7.19 -6.15
C THR A 198 4.17 7.60 -7.53
N ARG A 199 4.53 6.81 -8.59
CA ARG A 199 4.29 7.20 -9.99
C ARG A 199 2.82 7.18 -10.36
N GLY A 200 2.08 6.15 -9.88
CA GLY A 200 0.66 6.01 -10.13
C GLY A 200 -0.15 7.19 -9.59
N ALA A 201 0.21 7.70 -8.41
CA ALA A 201 -0.47 8.82 -7.77
C ALA A 201 -0.45 10.10 -8.61
N VAL A 202 0.60 10.33 -9.39
CA VAL A 202 0.67 11.44 -10.34
C VAL A 202 -0.42 11.32 -11.41
N VAL A 203 -0.65 10.11 -11.90
CA VAL A 203 -1.64 9.85 -12.95
C VAL A 203 -3.05 9.83 -12.36
N THR A 204 -3.24 9.18 -11.20
CA THR A 204 -4.57 9.11 -10.57
C THR A 204 -5.11 10.50 -10.22
N SER A 205 -4.27 11.37 -9.66
CA SER A 205 -4.67 12.73 -9.32
C SER A 205 -4.99 13.60 -10.54
N GLN A 206 -4.32 13.38 -11.67
CA GLN A 206 -4.62 14.08 -12.93
C GLN A 206 -5.94 13.61 -13.58
N ILE A 207 -6.27 12.33 -13.46
CA ILE A 207 -7.49 11.74 -14.01
C ILE A 207 -8.69 12.04 -13.12
N VAL A 208 -8.57 11.87 -11.81
CA VAL A 208 -9.64 12.09 -10.83
C VAL A 208 -9.90 13.58 -10.63
N LYS A 209 -8.85 14.40 -10.59
CA LYS A 209 -8.89 15.84 -10.29
C LYS A 209 -9.61 16.12 -8.97
N PRO A 210 -9.13 15.56 -7.87
CA PRO A 210 -9.81 15.66 -6.59
C PRO A 210 -9.71 17.07 -6.00
N ASP A 211 -10.73 17.46 -5.24
CA ASP A 211 -10.71 18.65 -4.38
C ASP A 211 -10.16 18.31 -2.99
N LEU A 212 -10.36 17.04 -2.55
CA LEU A 212 -9.87 16.48 -1.29
C LEU A 212 -9.37 15.06 -1.54
N ALA A 213 -8.47 14.55 -0.68
CA ALA A 213 -8.07 13.15 -0.73
C ALA A 213 -7.95 12.53 0.67
N ILE A 214 -8.36 11.28 0.79
CA ILE A 214 -8.01 10.40 1.92
C ILE A 214 -7.09 9.31 1.36
N VAL A 215 -5.87 9.26 1.87
CA VAL A 215 -4.85 8.30 1.44
C VAL A 215 -4.71 7.25 2.52
N PHE A 216 -5.02 6.00 2.20
CA PHE A 216 -4.78 4.87 3.08
C PHE A 216 -3.36 4.35 2.88
N GLU A 217 -2.75 3.87 3.97
CA GLU A 217 -1.39 3.36 3.94
C GLU A 217 -1.20 2.16 4.86
N GLY A 218 -0.40 1.18 4.44
CA GLY A 218 0.11 0.11 5.29
C GLY A 218 1.25 0.64 6.15
N SER A 219 0.92 1.29 7.26
CA SER A 219 1.92 2.00 8.07
C SER A 219 2.79 1.06 8.90
N PRO A 220 4.13 1.17 8.83
CA PRO A 220 5.00 0.36 9.68
C PRO A 220 4.69 0.55 11.16
N SER A 221 4.41 -0.55 11.88
CA SER A 221 4.28 -0.57 13.33
C SER A 221 5.64 -0.48 14.00
N ASP A 222 5.69 0.24 15.13
CA ASP A 222 6.90 0.43 15.92
C ASP A 222 6.76 -0.11 17.36
N ASP A 223 5.64 -0.66 17.71
CA ASP A 223 5.25 -1.11 19.04
C ASP A 223 6.00 -2.34 19.58
N PHE A 224 6.78 -3.02 18.73
CA PHE A 224 7.56 -4.19 19.16
C PHE A 224 9.06 -3.89 19.38
N PHE A 225 9.51 -2.66 19.07
CA PHE A 225 10.91 -2.25 19.27
C PHE A 225 11.06 -0.83 19.86
N ILE A 226 9.99 -0.03 19.91
CA ILE A 226 9.92 1.27 20.58
C ILE A 226 9.16 1.12 21.90
N SER A 227 9.56 1.87 22.94
CA SER A 227 8.83 1.88 24.22
C SER A 227 7.38 2.36 24.05
N ALA A 228 6.46 1.80 24.80
CA ALA A 228 5.03 2.07 24.69
C ALA A 228 4.65 3.56 24.77
N GLY A 229 5.42 4.37 25.49
CA GLY A 229 5.18 5.83 25.58
C GLY A 229 5.70 6.64 24.40
N GLN A 230 6.42 6.02 23.46
CA GLN A 230 7.02 6.67 22.29
C GLN A 230 6.53 6.07 20.98
N ALA A 231 5.92 4.89 21.02
CA ALA A 231 5.39 4.22 19.83
C ALA A 231 4.21 5.01 19.27
N GLN A 232 4.20 5.20 17.95
CA GLN A 232 3.21 5.99 17.21
C GLN A 232 2.41 5.14 16.20
N GLY A 233 2.63 3.84 16.17
CA GLY A 233 1.96 2.91 15.27
C GLY A 233 1.81 1.55 15.94
N CYS A 234 0.96 1.46 16.96
CA CYS A 234 0.72 0.22 17.68
C CYS A 234 -0.41 -0.57 17.03
N MET A 235 -0.19 -1.86 16.79
CA MET A 235 -1.23 -2.77 16.35
C MET A 235 -2.31 -2.91 17.44
N LYS A 236 -3.59 -3.00 17.04
CA LYS A 236 -4.78 -3.04 17.92
C LYS A 236 -5.07 -1.74 18.70
N LYS A 237 -4.51 -0.63 18.26
CA LYS A 237 -4.78 0.69 18.83
C LYS A 237 -5.56 1.62 17.90
N GLY A 238 -6.10 1.08 16.83
CA GLY A 238 -6.89 1.81 15.85
C GLY A 238 -6.08 2.42 14.72
N VAL A 239 -6.75 3.19 13.89
CA VAL A 239 -6.16 3.84 12.72
C VAL A 239 -5.11 4.87 13.10
N GLN A 240 -4.03 4.94 12.32
CA GLN A 240 -3.00 5.96 12.49
C GLN A 240 -3.34 7.18 11.64
N ILE A 241 -3.55 8.35 12.26
CA ILE A 241 -3.59 9.64 11.57
C ILE A 241 -2.14 10.11 11.40
N ARG A 242 -1.67 10.13 10.16
CA ARG A 242 -0.30 10.58 9.85
C ARG A 242 -0.28 12.09 9.66
N ILE A 243 0.29 12.81 10.62
CA ILE A 243 0.41 14.27 10.61
C ILE A 243 1.53 14.72 9.68
N LEU A 244 2.66 14.00 9.70
CA LEU A 244 3.84 14.32 8.89
C LEU A 244 4.62 13.05 8.55
N ASP A 245 5.15 12.99 7.34
CA ASP A 245 6.24 12.11 6.94
C ASP A 245 7.31 12.88 6.14
N ASN A 246 8.30 12.16 5.59
CA ASN A 246 9.40 12.79 4.85
C ASN A 246 8.95 13.55 3.58
N SER A 247 7.77 13.28 3.08
CA SER A 247 7.30 13.76 1.78
C SER A 247 6.04 14.62 1.83
N TYR A 248 5.35 14.65 2.97
CA TYR A 248 4.06 15.28 3.10
C TYR A 248 3.77 15.78 4.51
N ILE A 249 3.10 16.92 4.62
CA ILE A 249 2.50 17.45 5.85
C ILE A 249 0.98 17.48 5.66
N SER A 250 0.25 16.80 6.54
CA SER A 250 -1.21 16.72 6.48
C SER A 250 -1.87 18.08 6.73
N ASN A 251 -3.02 18.31 6.08
CA ASN A 251 -3.83 19.49 6.32
C ASN A 251 -4.41 19.47 7.74
N THR A 252 -4.13 20.51 8.53
CA THR A 252 -4.52 20.57 9.95
C THR A 252 -6.02 20.58 10.16
N GLN A 253 -6.78 21.26 9.31
CA GLN A 253 -8.25 21.29 9.40
C GLN A 253 -8.87 19.94 9.08
N PHE A 254 -8.26 19.19 8.17
CA PHE A 254 -8.70 17.84 7.83
C PHE A 254 -8.38 16.84 8.95
N ILE A 255 -7.22 17.00 9.62
CA ILE A 255 -6.88 16.24 10.84
C ILE A 255 -7.92 16.52 11.93
N SER A 256 -8.17 17.79 12.26
CA SER A 256 -9.13 18.17 13.32
C SER A 256 -10.53 17.59 13.06
N LEU A 257 -10.99 17.60 11.81
CA LEU A 257 -12.27 16.96 11.46
C LEU A 257 -12.22 15.44 11.71
N ALA A 258 -11.10 14.76 11.40
CA ALA A 258 -10.97 13.33 11.63
C ALA A 258 -10.98 13.01 13.14
N GLU A 259 -10.31 13.80 13.96
CA GLU A 259 -10.29 13.67 15.42
C GLU A 259 -11.67 13.88 16.03
N GLU A 260 -12.38 14.93 15.63
CA GLU A 260 -13.77 15.18 16.07
C GLU A 260 -14.69 14.01 15.71
N VAL A 261 -14.54 13.47 14.50
CA VAL A 261 -15.30 12.31 14.04
C VAL A 261 -14.95 11.06 14.85
N ALA A 262 -13.67 10.85 15.13
CA ALA A 262 -13.21 9.72 15.94
C ALA A 262 -13.82 9.73 17.33
N GLU A 263 -13.78 10.89 18.02
CA GLU A 263 -14.35 11.06 19.35
C GLU A 263 -15.86 10.84 19.32
N LYS A 264 -16.57 11.46 18.38
CA LYS A 264 -18.03 11.35 18.24
C LYS A 264 -18.51 9.94 17.95
N CYS A 265 -17.76 9.18 17.15
CA CYS A 265 -18.12 7.83 16.70
C CYS A 265 -17.47 6.72 17.54
N GLY A 266 -16.61 7.06 18.50
CA GLY A 266 -15.88 6.09 19.33
C GLY A 266 -14.84 5.27 18.53
N ILE A 267 -14.26 5.86 17.47
CA ILE A 267 -13.24 5.22 16.64
C ILE A 267 -11.89 5.38 17.32
N LYS A 268 -11.21 4.26 17.57
CA LYS A 268 -9.84 4.30 18.10
C LYS A 268 -8.88 4.85 17.05
N TYR A 269 -7.99 5.76 17.44
CA TYR A 269 -6.97 6.32 16.57
C TYR A 269 -5.66 6.61 17.31
N GLN A 270 -4.61 6.79 16.54
CA GLN A 270 -3.27 7.16 16.99
C GLN A 270 -2.74 8.25 16.08
N GLU A 271 -1.95 9.16 16.61
CA GLU A 271 -1.28 10.19 15.83
C GLU A 271 0.17 9.82 15.54
N SER A 272 0.67 10.18 14.36
CA SER A 272 2.07 9.95 14.02
C SER A 272 2.74 11.10 13.30
N VAL A 273 3.96 11.39 13.74
CA VAL A 273 4.90 12.35 13.15
C VAL A 273 6.20 11.58 12.87
N ARG A 274 6.49 11.30 11.59
CA ARG A 274 7.59 10.40 11.19
C ARG A 274 8.64 11.14 10.39
N ARG A 275 9.92 10.79 10.62
CA ARG A 275 11.05 11.33 9.84
C ARG A 275 11.29 10.61 8.53
N GLY A 276 10.76 9.42 8.37
CA GLY A 276 10.93 8.57 7.20
C GLY A 276 9.60 8.14 6.61
N GLY A 277 9.66 7.48 5.47
CA GLY A 277 8.51 7.05 4.70
C GLY A 277 8.00 8.13 3.74
N SER A 278 7.19 7.69 2.81
CA SER A 278 6.47 8.51 1.83
C SER A 278 5.14 7.83 1.57
N THR A 279 4.17 8.56 1.03
CA THR A 279 2.89 8.02 0.60
C THR A 279 2.45 8.70 -0.69
N ASN A 280 1.41 8.19 -1.32
CA ASN A 280 0.79 8.83 -2.47
C ASN A 280 0.33 10.28 -2.21
N ALA A 281 0.09 10.66 -0.96
CA ALA A 281 -0.23 12.05 -0.56
C ALA A 281 0.83 13.06 -1.02
N ALA A 282 2.10 12.64 -1.08
CA ALA A 282 3.21 13.46 -1.58
C ALA A 282 2.97 14.01 -3.00
N LYS A 283 2.32 13.24 -3.85
CA LYS A 283 2.04 13.61 -5.25
C LYS A 283 0.65 14.21 -5.40
N ILE A 284 -0.33 13.67 -4.70
CA ILE A 284 -1.71 14.17 -4.77
C ILE A 284 -1.78 15.59 -4.24
N SER A 285 -1.14 15.89 -3.09
CA SER A 285 -1.21 17.21 -2.45
C SER A 285 -0.68 18.36 -3.29
N VAL A 286 0.24 18.09 -4.22
CA VAL A 286 0.84 19.13 -5.08
C VAL A 286 0.22 19.18 -6.48
N THR A 287 -0.90 18.50 -6.70
CA THR A 287 -1.60 18.47 -7.98
C THR A 287 -2.57 19.66 -8.11
N GLY A 288 -2.69 20.22 -9.31
CA GLY A 288 -3.65 21.30 -9.60
C GLY A 288 -3.39 22.56 -8.77
N LYS A 289 -4.38 22.93 -7.93
CA LYS A 289 -4.30 24.08 -7.00
C LYS A 289 -3.83 23.69 -5.59
N ALA A 290 -3.24 22.53 -5.46
CA ALA A 290 -3.00 21.77 -4.22
C ALA A 290 -4.27 21.09 -3.70
N VAL A 291 -4.11 19.87 -3.22
CA VAL A 291 -5.21 19.02 -2.73
C VAL A 291 -4.97 18.73 -1.25
N PRO A 292 -5.83 19.20 -0.33
CA PRO A 292 -5.76 18.79 1.05
C PRO A 292 -5.90 17.27 1.17
N CYS A 293 -4.96 16.63 1.85
CA CYS A 293 -4.97 15.19 2.09
C CYS A 293 -5.08 14.88 3.59
N LEU A 294 -5.76 13.78 3.89
CA LEU A 294 -5.74 13.10 5.17
C LEU A 294 -5.11 11.72 4.95
N VAL A 295 -4.05 11.39 5.68
CA VAL A 295 -3.40 10.09 5.56
C VAL A 295 -3.80 9.20 6.73
N LEU A 296 -4.42 8.06 6.43
CA LEU A 296 -4.93 7.07 7.38
C LEU A 296 -4.12 5.77 7.26
N GLY A 297 -3.31 5.48 8.27
CA GLY A 297 -2.46 4.30 8.29
C GLY A 297 -3.09 3.11 9.01
N VAL A 298 -2.96 1.92 8.45
CA VAL A 298 -3.23 0.65 9.12
C VAL A 298 -1.91 0.14 9.71
N PRO A 299 -1.77 0.05 11.05
CA PRO A 299 -0.54 -0.46 11.65
C PRO A 299 -0.21 -1.87 11.17
N SER A 300 0.95 -2.02 10.54
CA SER A 300 1.42 -3.30 9.99
C SER A 300 2.82 -3.60 10.49
N ARG A 301 2.98 -4.69 11.25
CA ARG A 301 4.30 -5.16 11.70
C ARG A 301 5.05 -5.79 10.55
N TYR A 302 6.37 -5.57 10.51
CA TYR A 302 7.28 -6.13 9.52
C TYR A 302 6.98 -5.68 8.07
N ALA A 303 6.39 -4.48 7.88
CA ALA A 303 6.27 -3.88 6.56
C ALA A 303 7.64 -3.91 5.83
N HIS A 304 7.65 -4.06 4.50
CA HIS A 304 8.86 -4.23 3.70
C HIS A 304 9.67 -5.50 4.03
N SER A 305 8.98 -6.56 4.47
CA SER A 305 9.56 -7.90 4.60
C SER A 305 8.65 -8.96 3.95
N HIS A 306 9.07 -10.23 3.97
CA HIS A 306 8.27 -11.32 3.41
C HIS A 306 6.94 -11.50 4.15
N TYR A 307 6.94 -11.33 5.47
CA TYR A 307 5.81 -11.65 6.33
C TYR A 307 5.36 -10.42 7.11
N ASN A 308 4.07 -10.17 7.13
CA ASN A 308 3.49 -9.04 7.83
C ASN A 308 2.34 -9.49 8.73
N PHE A 309 2.08 -8.72 9.79
CA PHE A 309 0.88 -8.80 10.59
C PHE A 309 0.11 -7.48 10.56
N CYS A 310 -1.22 -7.55 10.52
CA CYS A 310 -2.08 -6.44 10.87
C CYS A 310 -3.32 -6.94 11.63
N ALA A 311 -3.96 -6.07 12.39
CA ALA A 311 -5.18 -6.42 13.11
C ALA A 311 -6.42 -6.01 12.31
N LYS A 312 -7.45 -6.85 12.34
CA LYS A 312 -8.74 -6.58 11.69
C LYS A 312 -9.38 -5.31 12.23
N GLU A 313 -9.36 -5.11 13.56
CA GLU A 313 -9.94 -3.92 14.19
C GLU A 313 -9.29 -2.60 13.72
N ASP A 314 -8.00 -2.60 13.36
CA ASP A 314 -7.33 -1.42 12.82
C ASP A 314 -7.76 -1.12 11.38
N LEU A 315 -7.99 -2.17 10.58
CA LEU A 315 -8.57 -2.06 9.23
C LEU A 315 -9.99 -1.47 9.29
N GLU A 316 -10.82 -2.00 10.18
CA GLU A 316 -12.19 -1.54 10.39
C GLU A 316 -12.21 -0.09 10.91
N ALA A 317 -11.29 0.27 11.81
CA ALA A 317 -11.16 1.65 12.29
C ALA A 317 -10.76 2.61 11.15
N ALA A 318 -9.87 2.21 10.25
CA ALA A 318 -9.44 3.04 9.13
C ALA A 318 -10.58 3.30 8.13
N SER A 319 -11.31 2.27 7.75
CA SER A 319 -12.45 2.41 6.84
C SER A 319 -13.63 3.16 7.47
N ALA A 320 -13.92 2.89 8.75
CA ALA A 320 -14.94 3.62 9.50
C ALA A 320 -14.58 5.10 9.65
N MET A 321 -13.31 5.43 9.92
CA MET A 321 -12.83 6.81 9.98
C MET A 321 -13.09 7.53 8.66
N ALA A 322 -12.66 6.97 7.55
CA ALA A 322 -12.85 7.57 6.23
C ALA A 322 -14.34 7.77 5.89
N ALA A 323 -15.17 6.75 6.13
CA ALA A 323 -16.59 6.82 5.85
C ALA A 323 -17.30 7.91 6.67
N ASN A 324 -16.99 8.00 7.97
CA ASN A 324 -17.63 8.99 8.85
C ASN A 324 -17.08 10.41 8.65
N VAL A 325 -15.81 10.57 8.28
CA VAL A 325 -15.25 11.86 7.83
C VAL A 325 -16.00 12.34 6.58
N ILE A 326 -16.22 11.46 5.58
CA ILE A 326 -16.96 11.81 4.35
C ILE A 326 -18.42 12.20 4.68
N ARG A 327 -19.10 11.49 5.57
CA ARG A 327 -20.43 11.85 6.04
C ARG A 327 -20.50 13.20 6.76
N ALA A 328 -19.42 13.55 7.46
CA ALA A 328 -19.34 14.80 8.21
C ALA A 328 -19.02 16.02 7.35
N LEU A 329 -18.56 15.83 6.11
CA LEU A 329 -18.29 16.92 5.17
C LEU A 329 -19.58 17.64 4.78
N ASP A 330 -19.51 18.96 4.80
CA ASP A 330 -20.48 19.89 4.25
C ASP A 330 -19.75 20.99 3.49
N GLU A 331 -20.49 21.88 2.83
CA GLU A 331 -19.89 22.95 2.03
C GLU A 331 -19.00 23.89 2.85
N GLU A 332 -19.34 24.19 4.09
CA GLU A 332 -18.56 25.04 4.97
C GLU A 332 -17.23 24.39 5.35
N LYS A 333 -17.26 23.13 5.79
CA LYS A 333 -16.04 22.38 6.15
C LYS A 333 -15.13 22.18 4.95
N ILE A 334 -15.69 21.87 3.76
CA ILE A 334 -14.89 21.74 2.53
C ILE A 334 -14.17 23.04 2.23
N ARG A 335 -14.88 24.19 2.28
CA ARG A 335 -14.25 25.51 2.07
C ARG A 335 -13.15 25.76 3.10
N HIS A 336 -13.40 25.48 4.36
CA HIS A 336 -12.43 25.66 5.43
C HIS A 336 -11.17 24.78 5.27
N ILE A 337 -11.34 23.51 4.95
CA ILE A 337 -10.23 22.59 4.67
C ILE A 337 -9.42 23.08 3.44
N CYS A 338 -10.09 23.60 2.42
CA CYS A 338 -9.44 24.13 1.21
C CYS A 338 -8.91 25.55 1.37
N HIS A 339 -8.99 26.17 2.56
CA HIS A 339 -8.59 27.57 2.83
C HIS A 339 -9.23 28.60 1.89
N GLN A 340 -10.46 28.35 1.44
CA GLN A 340 -11.19 29.29 0.56
C GLN A 340 -11.87 30.42 1.33
N ASP A 341 -11.86 30.38 2.67
CA ASP A 341 -12.46 31.40 3.54
C ASP A 341 -11.48 32.54 3.89
N VAL A 342 -10.24 32.52 3.42
CA VAL A 342 -9.17 33.43 3.84
C VAL A 342 -8.95 34.59 2.85
N LEU A 343 -9.85 34.78 1.87
CA LEU A 343 -9.75 35.89 0.92
C LEU A 343 -10.89 36.90 1.09
#